data_e0c523c030630265f1991c764b630035
#
_entry.id   e0c523c030630265f1991c764b630035
#
_cell.length_a   1.000
_cell.length_b   1.000
_cell.length_c   1.000
_cell.angle_alpha   90.00
_cell.angle_beta   90.00
_cell.angle_gamma   90.00
#
_symmetry.space_group_name_H-M   'P 1'
#
loop_
_entity.id
_entity.type
_entity.pdbx_description
1 polymer ?
#
loop_
_entity_poly.entity_id
_entity_poly.type
_entity_poly.pdbx_seq_one_letter_code
_entity_poly.pdbx_strand_id
1 'polypeptide(L)'
;MTVLDRPTDLTEGPLSIAMREGSQLEHRAAESAQFTTALLEGRVDESGYLDYLLRLRRIYGALETIGDQLAEDPLVAAVYDTALVRREALEADLGRWAELTGIDLANVVEPASPATDAYVERIAASTSWGGLYVAHHYTRYLGDLSGGQAIGRILAREFDLTAGEPGLAFYSFAQIDKPKPYKDGYRARLDALDLDSTEKGRIVDEVKLTFGLNQALFEELDKTLHEHLRVPGA
;
A
#
# COMPACT_ATOMS: atom_id res chain seq x y z
N MET A 1 -32.88 -22.29 -26.55
CA MET A 1 -32.98 -21.68 -25.21
C MET A 1 -31.56 -21.42 -24.75
N THR A 2 -31.08 -20.22 -24.96
CA THR A 2 -29.72 -19.80 -24.61
C THR A 2 -29.71 -19.56 -23.08
N VAL A 3 -28.97 -20.37 -22.36
CA VAL A 3 -28.66 -20.13 -20.94
C VAL A 3 -27.86 -18.84 -20.90
N LEU A 4 -28.48 -17.75 -20.47
CA LEU A 4 -27.78 -16.54 -20.10
C LEU A 4 -26.89 -16.91 -18.91
N ASP A 5 -25.57 -16.92 -19.14
CA ASP A 5 -24.58 -17.02 -18.09
C ASP A 5 -24.89 -15.89 -17.09
N ARG A 6 -25.42 -16.28 -15.91
CA ARG A 6 -25.46 -15.35 -14.78
C ARG A 6 -23.99 -15.02 -14.46
N PRO A 7 -23.63 -13.73 -14.34
CA PRO A 7 -22.33 -13.40 -13.80
C PRO A 7 -22.17 -14.18 -12.48
N THR A 8 -21.16 -15.02 -12.40
CA THR A 8 -20.85 -15.77 -11.19
C THR A 8 -20.61 -14.72 -10.09
N ASP A 9 -21.43 -14.76 -9.04
CA ASP A 9 -21.24 -13.86 -7.93
C ASP A 9 -19.90 -14.20 -7.27
N LEU A 10 -18.93 -13.29 -7.40
CA LEU A 10 -17.57 -13.50 -6.91
C LEU A 10 -17.55 -13.76 -5.40
N THR A 11 -18.58 -13.33 -4.67
CA THR A 11 -18.67 -13.48 -3.21
C THR A 11 -19.04 -14.90 -2.76
N GLU A 12 -19.53 -15.74 -3.67
CA GLU A 12 -19.77 -17.18 -3.41
C GLU A 12 -18.47 -18.01 -3.39
N GLY A 13 -17.37 -17.44 -3.91
CA GLY A 13 -16.07 -18.09 -3.99
C GLY A 13 -15.11 -17.73 -2.84
N PRO A 14 -13.83 -18.10 -2.97
CA PRO A 14 -12.76 -17.70 -2.05
C PRO A 14 -12.64 -16.18 -1.96
N LEU A 15 -12.48 -15.65 -0.74
CA LEU A 15 -12.38 -14.20 -0.50
C LEU A 15 -11.20 -13.58 -1.26
N SER A 16 -10.05 -14.24 -1.28
CA SER A 16 -8.85 -13.74 -1.97
C SER A 16 -9.07 -13.54 -3.48
N ILE A 17 -9.88 -14.40 -4.11
CA ILE A 17 -10.27 -14.28 -5.52
C ILE A 17 -11.26 -13.13 -5.68
N ALA A 18 -12.29 -13.06 -4.82
CA ALA A 18 -13.29 -12.00 -4.86
C ALA A 18 -12.66 -10.61 -4.73
N MET A 19 -11.74 -10.44 -3.78
CA MET A 19 -10.99 -9.19 -3.60
C MET A 19 -10.16 -8.83 -4.84
N ARG A 20 -9.40 -9.79 -5.39
CA ARG A 20 -8.55 -9.56 -6.56
C ARG A 20 -9.35 -9.22 -7.82
N GLU A 21 -10.36 -10.01 -8.12
CA GLU A 21 -11.12 -9.87 -9.36
C GLU A 21 -12.13 -8.74 -9.28
N GLY A 22 -12.73 -8.55 -8.09
CA GLY A 22 -13.68 -7.48 -7.84
C GLY A 22 -13.09 -6.07 -7.87
N SER A 23 -11.78 -5.92 -7.69
CA SER A 23 -11.11 -4.61 -7.63
C SER A 23 -10.13 -4.33 -8.80
N GLN A 24 -10.18 -5.12 -9.88
CA GLN A 24 -9.23 -4.99 -10.99
C GLN A 24 -9.28 -3.63 -11.71
N LEU A 25 -10.44 -3.00 -11.77
CA LEU A 25 -10.60 -1.70 -12.42
C LEU A 25 -9.92 -0.61 -11.60
N GLU A 26 -10.19 -0.58 -10.31
CA GLU A 26 -9.64 0.40 -9.37
C GLU A 26 -8.13 0.23 -9.20
N HIS A 27 -7.65 -1.02 -9.18
CA HIS A 27 -6.22 -1.33 -9.18
C HIS A 27 -5.52 -0.70 -10.40
N ARG A 28 -6.06 -0.93 -11.60
CA ARG A 28 -5.50 -0.35 -12.84
C ARG A 28 -5.57 1.17 -12.86
N ALA A 29 -6.64 1.75 -12.34
CA ALA A 29 -6.79 3.20 -12.25
C ALA A 29 -5.70 3.81 -11.34
N ALA A 30 -5.45 3.22 -10.17
CA ALA A 30 -4.39 3.67 -9.26
C ALA A 30 -2.98 3.55 -9.89
N GLU A 31 -2.72 2.48 -10.66
CA GLU A 31 -1.43 2.30 -11.34
C GLU A 31 -1.20 3.27 -12.51
N SER A 32 -2.26 3.86 -13.07
CA SER A 32 -2.18 4.75 -14.23
C SER A 32 -1.87 6.21 -13.88
N ALA A 33 -1.74 6.57 -12.61
CA ALA A 33 -1.35 7.92 -12.17
C ALA A 33 0.04 8.31 -12.72
N GLN A 34 0.23 9.59 -13.03
CA GLN A 34 1.48 10.08 -13.61
C GLN A 34 2.65 9.92 -12.63
N PHE A 35 2.43 10.16 -11.34
CA PHE A 35 3.44 9.96 -10.31
C PHE A 35 3.91 8.49 -10.26
N THR A 36 2.97 7.54 -10.29
CA THR A 36 3.30 6.10 -10.31
C THR A 36 4.13 5.74 -11.54
N THR A 37 3.75 6.26 -12.71
CA THR A 37 4.48 6.07 -13.96
C THR A 37 5.89 6.66 -13.86
N ALA A 38 6.02 7.90 -13.40
CA ALA A 38 7.32 8.56 -13.24
C ALA A 38 8.22 7.83 -12.22
N LEU A 39 7.63 7.32 -11.13
CA LEU A 39 8.36 6.54 -10.13
C LEU A 39 8.89 5.22 -10.71
N LEU A 40 8.07 4.50 -11.48
CA LEU A 40 8.46 3.27 -12.15
C LEU A 40 9.48 3.49 -13.29
N GLU A 41 9.54 4.68 -13.86
CA GLU A 41 10.55 5.09 -14.85
C GLU A 41 11.81 5.68 -14.21
N GLY A 42 11.87 5.81 -12.87
CA GLY A 42 13.01 6.38 -12.15
C GLY A 42 13.17 7.89 -12.37
N ARG A 43 12.08 8.59 -12.69
CA ARG A 43 12.10 10.03 -13.01
C ARG A 43 11.69 10.94 -11.84
N VAL A 44 11.23 10.40 -10.73
CA VAL A 44 10.95 11.18 -9.51
C VAL A 44 12.27 11.49 -8.82
N ASP A 45 12.47 12.75 -8.42
CA ASP A 45 13.65 13.19 -7.67
C ASP A 45 13.57 12.83 -6.18
N GLU A 46 14.64 13.13 -5.45
CA GLU A 46 14.76 12.86 -4.01
C GLU A 46 13.66 13.54 -3.20
N SER A 47 13.32 14.78 -3.56
CA SER A 47 12.32 15.58 -2.84
C SER A 47 10.91 15.05 -3.06
N GLY A 48 10.56 14.68 -4.30
CA GLY A 48 9.26 14.07 -4.62
C GLY A 48 9.09 12.70 -3.98
N TYR A 49 10.18 11.92 -3.90
CA TYR A 49 10.12 10.63 -3.21
C TYR A 49 10.01 10.81 -1.69
N LEU A 50 10.73 11.77 -1.10
CA LEU A 50 10.60 12.13 0.32
C LEU A 50 9.16 12.56 0.66
N ASP A 51 8.54 13.41 -0.19
CA ASP A 51 7.14 13.81 -0.01
C ASP A 51 6.18 12.60 -0.01
N TYR A 52 6.40 11.64 -0.91
CA TYR A 52 5.64 10.39 -0.94
C TYR A 52 5.84 9.57 0.35
N LEU A 53 7.08 9.43 0.85
CA LEU A 53 7.36 8.70 2.09
C LEU A 53 6.71 9.35 3.32
N LEU A 54 6.65 10.68 3.40
CA LEU A 54 5.97 11.39 4.49
C LEU A 54 4.48 11.03 4.55
N ARG A 55 3.82 10.89 3.40
CA ARG A 55 2.44 10.44 3.32
C ARG A 55 2.31 8.97 3.73
N LEU A 56 3.22 8.11 3.26
CA LEU A 56 3.25 6.70 3.64
C LEU A 56 3.44 6.51 5.15
N ARG A 57 4.30 7.31 5.80
CA ARG A 57 4.50 7.29 7.26
C ARG A 57 3.17 7.41 8.00
N ARG A 58 2.31 8.33 7.59
CA ARG A 58 0.99 8.55 8.20
C ARG A 58 0.05 7.38 7.96
N ILE A 59 0.00 6.89 6.74
CA ILE A 59 -0.89 5.77 6.34
C ILE A 59 -0.50 4.49 7.08
N TYR A 60 0.79 4.10 7.06
CA TYR A 60 1.26 2.89 7.75
C TYR A 60 1.21 3.05 9.27
N GLY A 61 1.51 4.26 9.79
CA GLY A 61 1.35 4.54 11.20
C GLY A 61 -0.08 4.32 11.70
N ALA A 62 -1.09 4.76 10.94
CA ALA A 62 -2.49 4.51 11.24
C ALA A 62 -2.83 3.02 11.12
N LEU A 63 -2.43 2.38 10.01
CA LEU A 63 -2.72 0.97 9.73
C LEU A 63 -2.14 0.05 10.80
N GLU A 64 -0.90 0.25 11.20
CA GLU A 64 -0.24 -0.55 12.22
C GLU A 64 -0.79 -0.28 13.62
N THR A 65 -1.14 0.97 13.93
CA THR A 65 -1.80 1.31 15.21
C THR A 65 -3.16 0.61 15.34
N ILE A 66 -3.97 0.61 14.29
CA ILE A 66 -5.26 -0.09 14.28
C ILE A 66 -5.05 -1.62 14.32
N GLY A 67 -4.04 -2.13 13.62
CA GLY A 67 -3.66 -3.55 13.69
C GLY A 67 -3.33 -4.01 15.11
N ASP A 68 -2.51 -3.21 15.83
CA ASP A 68 -2.17 -3.48 17.23
C ASP A 68 -3.42 -3.46 18.13
N GLN A 69 -4.31 -2.49 17.92
CA GLN A 69 -5.55 -2.37 18.70
C GLN A 69 -6.54 -3.52 18.48
N LEU A 70 -6.59 -4.04 17.27
CA LEU A 70 -7.52 -5.07 16.85
C LEU A 70 -6.88 -6.46 16.73
N ALA A 71 -5.69 -6.67 17.30
CA ALA A 71 -4.93 -7.92 17.15
C ALA A 71 -5.71 -9.18 17.58
N GLU A 72 -6.66 -9.04 18.53
CA GLU A 72 -7.53 -10.11 19.02
C GLU A 72 -8.81 -10.31 18.17
N ASP A 73 -9.11 -9.40 17.23
CA ASP A 73 -10.23 -9.59 16.30
C ASP A 73 -9.90 -10.72 15.32
N PRO A 74 -10.77 -11.74 15.16
CA PRO A 74 -10.47 -12.91 14.33
C PRO A 74 -10.18 -12.59 12.86
N LEU A 75 -10.79 -11.53 12.29
CA LEU A 75 -10.55 -11.12 10.92
C LEU A 75 -9.19 -10.45 10.79
N VAL A 76 -8.83 -9.61 11.76
CA VAL A 76 -7.54 -8.92 11.81
C VAL A 76 -6.41 -9.91 12.07
N ALA A 77 -6.56 -10.82 13.03
CA ALA A 77 -5.57 -11.85 13.37
C ALA A 77 -5.21 -12.76 12.17
N ALA A 78 -6.12 -12.94 11.23
CA ALA A 78 -5.85 -13.73 10.02
C ALA A 78 -4.83 -13.08 9.09
N VAL A 79 -4.68 -11.76 9.13
CA VAL A 79 -3.83 -10.99 8.22
C VAL A 79 -2.70 -10.25 8.92
N TYR A 80 -2.90 -9.80 10.16
CA TYR A 80 -1.91 -9.05 10.92
C TYR A 80 -0.70 -9.93 11.24
N ASP A 81 0.47 -9.47 10.80
CA ASP A 81 1.75 -10.18 10.96
C ASP A 81 2.86 -9.14 11.15
N THR A 82 3.58 -9.23 12.25
CA THR A 82 4.68 -8.30 12.58
C THR A 82 5.80 -8.33 11.54
N ALA A 83 5.96 -9.42 10.77
CA ALA A 83 6.89 -9.49 9.65
C ALA A 83 6.58 -8.48 8.53
N LEU A 84 5.35 -7.98 8.47
CA LEU A 84 4.90 -6.97 7.49
C LEU A 84 5.06 -5.53 7.99
N VAL A 85 5.20 -5.29 9.29
CA VAL A 85 5.28 -3.94 9.88
C VAL A 85 6.38 -3.10 9.23
N ARG A 86 6.05 -1.86 8.86
CA ARG A 86 6.91 -0.96 8.09
C ARG A 86 7.35 0.30 8.83
N ARG A 87 6.82 0.56 10.02
CA ARG A 87 7.08 1.82 10.76
C ARG A 87 8.57 2.12 10.90
N GLU A 88 9.35 1.18 11.44
CA GLU A 88 10.79 1.38 11.64
C GLU A 88 11.54 1.54 10.30
N ALA A 89 11.17 0.75 9.30
CA ALA A 89 11.74 0.84 7.96
C ALA A 89 11.45 2.20 7.30
N LEU A 90 10.23 2.72 7.45
CA LEU A 90 9.86 4.04 6.95
C LEU A 90 10.63 5.16 7.63
N GLU A 91 10.81 5.11 8.95
CA GLU A 91 11.61 6.11 9.67
C GLU A 91 13.08 6.09 9.24
N ALA A 92 13.65 4.90 9.05
CA ALA A 92 15.03 4.77 8.55
C ALA A 92 15.17 5.34 7.13
N ASP A 93 14.20 5.05 6.25
CA ASP A 93 14.20 5.56 4.88
C ASP A 93 14.01 7.09 4.85
N LEU A 94 13.09 7.63 5.64
CA LEU A 94 12.87 9.07 5.77
C LEU A 94 14.15 9.80 6.18
N GLY A 95 14.88 9.26 7.18
CA GLY A 95 16.18 9.81 7.59
C GLY A 95 17.16 9.88 6.42
N ARG A 96 17.30 8.78 5.66
CA ARG A 96 18.21 8.73 4.52
C ARG A 96 17.80 9.66 3.39
N TRP A 97 16.53 9.72 3.03
CA TRP A 97 16.05 10.60 1.97
C TRP A 97 16.11 12.08 2.38
N ALA A 98 15.91 12.40 3.66
CA ALA A 98 16.11 13.75 4.18
C ALA A 98 17.59 14.19 4.05
N GLU A 99 18.55 13.30 4.32
CA GLU A 99 19.98 13.56 4.08
C GLU A 99 20.27 13.85 2.60
N LEU A 100 19.70 13.04 1.68
CA LEU A 100 19.91 13.22 0.23
C LEU A 100 19.36 14.56 -0.28
N THR A 101 18.25 15.03 0.29
CA THR A 101 17.65 16.33 -0.06
C THR A 101 18.29 17.50 0.68
N GLY A 102 19.09 17.27 1.71
CA GLY A 102 19.61 18.30 2.60
C GLY A 102 18.56 18.91 3.52
N ILE A 103 17.39 18.25 3.68
CA ILE A 103 16.28 18.67 4.53
C ILE A 103 16.52 18.15 5.96
N ASP A 104 16.35 18.99 6.96
CA ASP A 104 16.33 18.57 8.37
C ASP A 104 14.98 17.95 8.70
N LEU A 105 14.92 16.64 8.84
CA LEU A 105 13.69 15.89 9.11
C LEU A 105 13.00 16.32 10.41
N ALA A 106 13.76 16.79 11.41
CA ALA A 106 13.19 17.28 12.68
C ALA A 106 12.37 18.58 12.51
N ASN A 107 12.65 19.33 11.45
CA ASN A 107 11.96 20.57 11.10
C ASN A 107 11.03 20.43 9.88
N VAL A 108 10.88 19.22 9.35
CA VAL A 108 9.96 18.97 8.23
C VAL A 108 8.53 19.24 8.70
N VAL A 109 7.89 20.19 8.06
CA VAL A 109 6.44 20.35 8.14
C VAL A 109 5.83 19.31 7.20
N GLU A 110 5.07 18.39 7.76
CA GLU A 110 4.35 17.44 6.92
C GLU A 110 3.45 18.17 5.91
N PRO A 111 3.51 17.79 4.63
CA PRO A 111 2.70 18.47 3.63
C PRO A 111 1.22 18.32 3.95
N ALA A 112 0.45 19.39 3.79
CA ALA A 112 -0.99 19.31 3.86
C ALA A 112 -1.47 18.38 2.74
N SER A 113 -2.11 17.27 3.10
CA SER A 113 -2.55 16.24 2.18
C SER A 113 -3.95 15.76 2.51
N PRO A 114 -4.99 16.40 1.94
CA PRO A 114 -6.37 15.95 2.09
C PRO A 114 -6.57 14.48 1.69
N ALA A 115 -5.83 13.99 0.69
CA ALA A 115 -5.89 12.58 0.29
C ALA A 115 -5.35 11.65 1.39
N THR A 116 -4.22 12.01 2.02
CA THR A 116 -3.67 11.26 3.15
C THR A 116 -4.58 11.33 4.36
N ASP A 117 -5.15 12.51 4.66
CA ASP A 117 -6.11 12.68 5.77
C ASP A 117 -7.32 11.77 5.61
N ALA A 118 -7.93 11.75 4.41
CA ALA A 118 -9.05 10.88 4.11
C ALA A 118 -8.69 9.39 4.21
N TYR A 119 -7.47 9.02 3.81
CA TYR A 119 -7.00 7.64 3.91
C TYR A 119 -6.84 7.23 5.39
N VAL A 120 -6.17 8.05 6.20
CA VAL A 120 -5.97 7.79 7.64
C VAL A 120 -7.32 7.71 8.38
N GLU A 121 -8.25 8.62 8.07
CA GLU A 121 -9.61 8.57 8.63
C GLU A 121 -10.33 7.27 8.26
N ARG A 122 -10.21 6.81 7.01
CA ARG A 122 -10.83 5.56 6.58
C ARG A 122 -10.22 4.34 7.26
N ILE A 123 -8.90 4.30 7.45
CA ILE A 123 -8.23 3.25 8.23
C ILE A 123 -8.76 3.24 9.68
N ALA A 124 -8.91 4.40 10.31
CA ALA A 124 -9.44 4.51 11.66
C ALA A 124 -10.88 3.96 11.80
N ALA A 125 -11.70 4.06 10.74
CA ALA A 125 -13.03 3.48 10.69
C ALA A 125 -13.04 1.94 10.81
N SER A 126 -11.90 1.28 10.61
CA SER A 126 -11.75 -0.18 10.76
C SER A 126 -12.01 -0.67 12.19
N THR A 127 -11.97 0.22 13.19
CA THR A 127 -12.36 -0.10 14.56
C THR A 127 -13.84 -0.52 14.69
N SER A 128 -14.67 -0.20 13.70
CA SER A 128 -16.08 -0.60 13.68
C SER A 128 -16.30 -2.04 13.21
N TRP A 129 -15.36 -2.61 12.45
CA TRP A 129 -15.42 -3.97 11.95
C TRP A 129 -14.08 -4.37 11.29
N GLY A 130 -13.49 -5.47 11.76
CA GLY A 130 -12.16 -5.96 11.30
C GLY A 130 -12.07 -6.24 9.80
N GLY A 131 -13.20 -6.49 9.11
CA GLY A 131 -13.23 -6.67 7.66
C GLY A 131 -12.77 -5.45 6.86
N LEU A 132 -12.96 -4.23 7.39
CA LEU A 132 -12.42 -3.02 6.77
C LEU A 132 -10.88 -3.00 6.87
N TYR A 133 -10.34 -3.38 8.02
CA TYR A 133 -8.89 -3.54 8.20
C TYR A 133 -8.28 -4.53 7.21
N VAL A 134 -8.93 -5.69 7.04
CA VAL A 134 -8.50 -6.72 6.08
C VAL A 134 -8.33 -6.13 4.67
N ALA A 135 -9.26 -5.29 4.22
CA ALA A 135 -9.20 -4.65 2.91
C ALA A 135 -7.99 -3.71 2.76
N HIS A 136 -7.77 -2.83 3.76
CA HIS A 136 -6.62 -1.92 3.77
C HIS A 136 -5.29 -2.68 3.83
N HIS A 137 -5.20 -3.67 4.72
CA HIS A 137 -4.03 -4.50 4.91
C HIS A 137 -3.67 -5.28 3.64
N TYR A 138 -4.66 -5.92 3.02
CA TYR A 138 -4.49 -6.62 1.74
C TYR A 138 -3.94 -5.70 0.65
N THR A 139 -4.57 -4.54 0.46
CA THR A 139 -4.22 -3.61 -0.62
C THR A 139 -2.80 -3.07 -0.46
N ARG A 140 -2.39 -2.72 0.77
CA ARG A 140 -1.06 -2.18 1.03
C ARG A 140 0.01 -3.26 0.99
N TYR A 141 -0.03 -4.22 1.89
CA TYR A 141 1.10 -5.15 2.06
C TYR A 141 1.29 -6.15 0.91
N LEU A 142 0.20 -6.63 0.26
CA LEU A 142 0.38 -7.47 -0.91
C LEU A 142 0.87 -6.67 -2.12
N GLY A 143 0.51 -5.39 -2.19
CA GLY A 143 1.05 -4.43 -3.15
C GLY A 143 2.56 -4.27 -2.98
N ASP A 144 3.02 -4.02 -1.75
CA ASP A 144 4.44 -3.86 -1.42
C ASP A 144 5.25 -5.12 -1.70
N LEU A 145 4.72 -6.30 -1.34
CA LEU A 145 5.33 -7.60 -1.63
C LEU A 145 5.28 -7.99 -3.13
N SER A 146 4.66 -7.18 -3.96
CA SER A 146 4.53 -7.40 -5.42
C SER A 146 5.15 -6.27 -6.21
N GLY A 147 4.39 -5.21 -6.51
CA GLY A 147 4.85 -4.04 -7.27
C GLY A 147 5.94 -3.24 -6.54
N GLY A 148 5.87 -3.13 -5.22
CA GLY A 148 6.87 -2.43 -4.41
C GLY A 148 8.29 -2.96 -4.61
N GLN A 149 8.45 -4.26 -4.86
CA GLN A 149 9.76 -4.84 -5.16
C GLN A 149 10.38 -4.31 -6.47
N ALA A 150 9.57 -3.89 -7.44
CA ALA A 150 10.05 -3.26 -8.66
C ALA A 150 10.51 -1.81 -8.37
N ILE A 151 9.74 -1.07 -7.58
CA ILE A 151 10.09 0.29 -7.17
C ILE A 151 11.42 0.29 -6.41
N GLY A 152 11.59 -0.59 -5.43
CA GLY A 152 12.85 -0.70 -4.67
C GLY A 152 14.07 -0.92 -5.57
N ARG A 153 13.96 -1.79 -6.61
CA ARG A 153 15.06 -2.01 -7.57
C ARG A 153 15.36 -0.80 -8.44
N ILE A 154 14.32 -0.04 -8.81
CA ILE A 154 14.49 1.18 -9.61
C ILE A 154 15.21 2.23 -8.77
N LEU A 155 14.74 2.49 -7.55
CA LEU A 155 15.37 3.45 -6.64
C LEU A 155 16.82 3.07 -6.30
N ALA A 156 17.09 1.77 -6.07
CA ALA A 156 18.45 1.27 -5.86
C ALA A 156 19.39 1.67 -7.00
N ARG A 157 18.95 1.48 -8.24
CA ARG A 157 19.74 1.82 -9.42
C ARG A 157 19.88 3.32 -9.62
N GLU A 158 18.80 4.08 -9.49
CA GLU A 158 18.77 5.51 -9.83
C GLU A 158 19.50 6.39 -8.80
N PHE A 159 19.56 5.95 -7.54
CA PHE A 159 20.15 6.72 -6.44
C PHE A 159 21.35 6.04 -5.79
N ASP A 160 21.87 4.98 -6.40
CA ASP A 160 23.02 4.20 -5.92
C ASP A 160 22.82 3.75 -4.45
N LEU A 161 21.62 3.23 -4.14
CA LEU A 161 21.24 2.76 -2.80
C LEU A 161 21.33 1.24 -2.71
N THR A 162 21.65 0.75 -1.51
CA THR A 162 21.75 -0.68 -1.23
C THR A 162 20.41 -1.23 -0.73
N ALA A 163 19.93 -2.31 -1.35
CA ALA A 163 18.69 -2.98 -0.93
C ALA A 163 18.76 -3.43 0.54
N GLY A 164 17.73 -3.10 1.31
CA GLY A 164 17.61 -3.44 2.74
C GLY A 164 18.28 -2.46 3.69
N GLU A 165 19.09 -1.54 3.18
CA GLU A 165 19.67 -0.44 3.95
C GLU A 165 18.72 0.77 4.02
N PRO A 166 18.97 1.75 4.91
CA PRO A 166 18.20 2.99 4.96
C PRO A 166 18.10 3.67 3.59
N GLY A 167 16.89 4.04 3.22
CA GLY A 167 16.49 4.54 1.90
C GLY A 167 15.73 3.51 1.07
N LEU A 168 15.90 2.21 1.34
CA LEU A 168 15.19 1.10 0.68
C LEU A 168 14.70 0.04 1.68
N ALA A 169 14.75 0.30 2.97
CA ALA A 169 14.31 -0.61 4.03
C ALA A 169 12.80 -0.88 3.94
N PHE A 170 12.01 0.10 3.49
CA PHE A 170 10.56 -0.05 3.30
C PHE A 170 10.20 -1.19 2.35
N TYR A 171 10.95 -1.38 1.28
CA TYR A 171 10.72 -2.46 0.31
C TYR A 171 11.39 -3.77 0.70
N SER A 172 12.13 -3.82 1.81
CA SER A 172 12.81 -5.01 2.30
C SER A 172 12.02 -5.66 3.44
N PHE A 173 11.60 -6.90 3.23
CA PHE A 173 10.89 -7.69 4.23
C PHE A 173 11.83 -8.77 4.79
N ALA A 174 12.74 -8.36 5.67
CA ALA A 174 13.83 -9.21 6.17
C ALA A 174 13.37 -10.54 6.81
N GLN A 175 12.14 -10.57 7.34
CA GLN A 175 11.55 -11.78 7.93
C GLN A 175 10.78 -12.65 6.92
N ILE A 176 10.74 -12.24 5.64
CA ILE A 176 10.01 -12.94 4.57
C ILE A 176 10.97 -13.37 3.47
N ASP A 177 11.64 -14.51 3.67
CA ASP A 177 12.62 -15.04 2.71
C ASP A 177 12.04 -15.28 1.30
N LYS A 178 10.78 -15.69 1.24
CA LYS A 178 10.12 -16.12 0.00
C LYS A 178 8.75 -15.42 -0.15
N PRO A 179 8.68 -14.25 -0.80
CA PRO A 179 7.43 -13.49 -0.94
C PRO A 179 6.29 -14.28 -1.61
N LYS A 180 6.57 -15.16 -2.59
CA LYS A 180 5.51 -15.91 -3.25
C LYS A 180 4.81 -16.91 -2.31
N PRO A 181 5.51 -17.85 -1.63
CA PRO A 181 4.89 -18.72 -0.62
C PRO A 181 4.19 -17.95 0.49
N TYR A 182 4.76 -16.83 0.95
CA TYR A 182 4.16 -16.00 1.98
C TYR A 182 2.80 -15.45 1.52
N LYS A 183 2.72 -14.88 0.31
CA LYS A 183 1.47 -14.38 -0.28
C LYS A 183 0.44 -15.50 -0.51
N ASP A 184 0.88 -16.70 -0.86
CA ASP A 184 -0.01 -17.84 -1.03
C ASP A 184 -0.59 -18.27 0.34
N GLY A 185 0.23 -18.30 1.40
CA GLY A 185 -0.23 -18.54 2.77
C GLY A 185 -1.16 -17.44 3.30
N TYR A 186 -0.88 -16.18 3.00
CA TYR A 186 -1.75 -15.05 3.33
C TYR A 186 -3.14 -15.21 2.69
N ARG A 187 -3.21 -15.54 1.40
CA ARG A 187 -4.49 -15.78 0.72
C ARG A 187 -5.23 -16.97 1.30
N ALA A 188 -4.52 -18.05 1.64
CA ALA A 188 -5.14 -19.20 2.28
C ALA A 188 -5.78 -18.86 3.64
N ARG A 189 -5.18 -17.96 4.43
CA ARG A 189 -5.79 -17.48 5.68
C ARG A 189 -7.03 -16.63 5.42
N LEU A 190 -7.01 -15.77 4.40
CA LEU A 190 -8.22 -15.02 3.97
C LEU A 190 -9.36 -15.95 3.56
N ASP A 191 -9.03 -16.99 2.79
CA ASP A 191 -10.01 -17.93 2.25
C ASP A 191 -10.60 -18.86 3.33
N ALA A 192 -9.91 -18.99 4.46
CA ALA A 192 -10.35 -19.77 5.61
C ALA A 192 -11.25 -18.98 6.59
N LEU A 193 -11.45 -17.68 6.37
CA LEU A 193 -12.36 -16.87 7.19
C LEU A 193 -13.80 -17.31 7.00
N ASP A 194 -14.51 -17.48 8.11
CA ASP A 194 -15.94 -17.82 8.12
C ASP A 194 -16.76 -16.54 7.89
N LEU A 195 -17.00 -16.22 6.61
CA LEU A 195 -17.71 -15.01 6.17
C LEU A 195 -18.83 -15.40 5.21
N ASP A 196 -19.98 -14.78 5.38
CA ASP A 196 -21.06 -14.89 4.41
C ASP A 196 -20.81 -14.04 3.15
N SER A 197 -21.66 -14.18 2.11
CA SER A 197 -21.53 -13.46 0.85
C SER A 197 -21.67 -11.95 1.02
N THR A 198 -22.47 -11.49 1.98
CA THR A 198 -22.66 -10.07 2.28
C THR A 198 -21.40 -9.46 2.89
N GLU A 199 -20.80 -10.16 3.84
CA GLU A 199 -19.55 -9.73 4.48
C GLU A 199 -18.39 -9.70 3.47
N LYS A 200 -18.27 -10.74 2.64
CA LYS A 200 -17.29 -10.75 1.52
C LYS A 200 -17.51 -9.58 0.57
N GLY A 201 -18.76 -9.30 0.20
CA GLY A 201 -19.12 -8.15 -0.62
C GLY A 201 -18.65 -6.82 -0.02
N ARG A 202 -18.89 -6.63 1.28
CA ARG A 202 -18.43 -5.44 2.02
C ARG A 202 -16.91 -5.30 2.02
N ILE A 203 -16.16 -6.40 2.18
CA ILE A 203 -14.69 -6.37 2.11
C ILE A 203 -14.23 -6.00 0.69
N VAL A 204 -14.84 -6.57 -0.35
CA VAL A 204 -14.51 -6.24 -1.75
C VAL A 204 -14.78 -4.77 -2.05
N ASP A 205 -15.88 -4.22 -1.60
CA ASP A 205 -16.20 -2.80 -1.79
C ASP A 205 -15.21 -1.90 -1.03
N GLU A 206 -14.75 -2.32 0.15
CA GLU A 206 -13.70 -1.61 0.86
C GLU A 206 -12.34 -1.68 0.16
N VAL A 207 -12.00 -2.81 -0.48
CA VAL A 207 -10.79 -2.90 -1.33
C VAL A 207 -10.85 -1.92 -2.49
N LYS A 208 -11.99 -1.80 -3.18
CA LYS A 208 -12.19 -0.81 -4.25
C LYS A 208 -11.99 0.62 -3.72
N LEU A 209 -12.62 0.92 -2.57
CA LEU A 209 -12.47 2.21 -1.91
C LEU A 209 -11.00 2.48 -1.58
N THR A 210 -10.28 1.49 -1.05
CA THR A 210 -8.85 1.61 -0.70
C THR A 210 -7.99 1.88 -1.93
N PHE A 211 -8.25 1.27 -3.08
CA PHE A 211 -7.58 1.63 -4.34
C PHE A 211 -7.92 3.05 -4.78
N GLY A 212 -9.17 3.50 -4.60
CA GLY A 212 -9.56 4.89 -4.84
C GLY A 212 -8.79 5.88 -3.95
N LEU A 213 -8.54 5.53 -2.69
CA LEU A 213 -7.71 6.34 -1.78
C LEU A 213 -6.24 6.38 -2.24
N ASN A 214 -5.68 5.27 -2.71
CA ASN A 214 -4.36 5.26 -3.32
C ASN A 214 -4.31 6.13 -4.59
N GLN A 215 -5.32 6.05 -5.44
CA GLN A 215 -5.41 6.88 -6.63
C GLN A 215 -5.46 8.37 -6.26
N ALA A 216 -6.30 8.76 -5.30
CA ALA A 216 -6.39 10.14 -4.82
C ALA A 216 -5.05 10.67 -4.26
N LEU A 217 -4.29 9.81 -3.55
CA LEU A 217 -2.95 10.13 -3.08
C LEU A 217 -1.99 10.41 -4.25
N PHE A 218 -1.99 9.57 -5.27
CA PHE A 218 -1.14 9.76 -6.45
C PHE A 218 -1.56 10.98 -7.28
N GLU A 219 -2.85 11.21 -7.46
CA GLU A 219 -3.38 12.41 -8.14
C GLU A 219 -3.04 13.71 -7.38
N GLU A 220 -2.89 13.63 -6.07
CA GLU A 220 -2.41 14.77 -5.28
C GLU A 220 -0.92 15.02 -5.53
N LEU A 221 -0.10 13.97 -5.59
CA LEU A 221 1.32 14.05 -5.94
C LEU A 221 1.53 14.48 -7.40
N ASP A 222 0.63 14.13 -8.31
CA ASP A 222 0.67 14.57 -9.71
C ASP A 222 0.63 16.10 -9.86
N LYS A 223 0.00 16.82 -8.92
CA LYS A 223 -0.13 18.28 -8.99
C LYS A 223 1.22 19.00 -8.91
N THR A 224 2.16 18.45 -8.15
CA THR A 224 3.51 18.99 -7.97
C THR A 224 4.58 18.19 -8.71
N LEU A 225 4.21 17.12 -9.40
CA LEU A 225 5.17 16.21 -10.05
C LEU A 225 6.15 16.93 -10.98
N HIS A 226 5.71 17.97 -11.68
CA HIS A 226 6.56 18.75 -12.60
C HIS A 226 7.73 19.46 -11.88
N GLU A 227 7.63 19.71 -10.57
CA GLU A 227 8.67 20.29 -9.72
C GLU A 227 9.67 19.21 -9.25
N HIS A 228 9.28 17.94 -9.35
CA HIS A 228 9.98 16.77 -8.82
C HIS A 228 10.46 15.79 -9.89
N LEU A 229 10.55 16.23 -11.14
CA LEU A 229 11.07 15.38 -12.21
C LEU A 229 12.58 15.56 -12.35
N ARG A 230 13.30 14.44 -12.29
CA ARG A 230 14.73 14.42 -12.61
C ARG A 230 14.98 14.81 -14.08
N VAL A 231 15.99 15.63 -14.29
CA VAL A 231 16.47 15.93 -15.64
C VAL A 231 17.27 14.73 -16.12
N PRO A 232 16.92 14.07 -17.23
CA PRO A 232 17.70 12.95 -17.75
C PRO A 232 19.13 13.39 -18.05
N GLY A 233 20.11 12.73 -17.41
CA GLY A 233 21.54 12.95 -17.67
C GLY A 233 22.19 14.07 -16.87
N ALA A 234 21.59 14.54 -15.79
CA ALA A 234 22.22 15.41 -14.80
C ALA A 234 23.09 14.61 -13.83
#